data_6922ed4e0cad780992971440ec98a705
#
_entry.id   6922ed4e0cad780992971440ec98a705
#
_cell.length_a   1.000
_cell.length_b   1.000
_cell.length_c   1.000
_cell.angle_alpha   90.00
_cell.angle_beta   90.00
_cell.angle_gamma   90.00
#
_symmetry.space_group_name_H-M   'P 1'
#
loop_
_entity.id
_entity.type
_entity.pdbx_description
1 polymer ?
#
loop_
_entity_poly.entity_id
_entity_poly.type
_entity_poly.pdbx_seq_one_letter_code
_entity_poly.pdbx_strand_id
1 'polypeptide(L)'
;MAAMERRRLVLAVTSTSRFNREGTMADPIRAKGVIARTPGAPGEVEEFLVPHPGPGEALVRILASGVCHTDLSAKNGVFGTDYFPFLLGHEGSGIVEEVGEGVTNVKEGDYVILAWRAPCGLCRFCQVGKPHLCSASLNATQKMTTLDGEVLTPILGIGTFCTHTLVHSRQCVPIQEGLPPEQMSLIGCGVMTGVGAALYSAQVEPGQSVAVVGCGGVGQSVIMGAKLAGATTIIAVDIDPKKLEWAKEFGATHTVNPQDGDPVAAIKEITGGHGVNASFEAVGKPQTIETAIWARDLAGTCVIIGVADQQATYELPIAKFFDLGGALRISWYGDCLPTRDFPLLSQWYAQGQLDLDRVVTRVISLDETEEAFHAMERGETLRSVIRL
;
A
#
# COMPACT_ATOMS: atom_id res chain seq x y z
N MET A 1 26.55 23.64 1.45
CA MET A 1 26.34 24.41 0.21
C MET A 1 27.06 23.70 -0.92
N ALA A 2 26.36 22.97 -1.77
CA ALA A 2 26.74 22.59 -3.14
C ALA A 2 25.48 22.10 -3.82
N ALA A 3 24.87 22.96 -4.62
CA ALA A 3 23.77 22.65 -5.52
C ALA A 3 24.30 21.77 -6.65
N MET A 4 23.80 20.52 -6.75
CA MET A 4 24.03 19.69 -7.93
C MET A 4 22.92 19.98 -8.95
N GLU A 5 23.26 20.78 -9.96
CA GLU A 5 22.50 20.90 -11.21
C GLU A 5 22.36 19.51 -11.86
N ARG A 6 21.16 18.96 -11.84
CA ARG A 6 20.80 17.79 -12.66
C ARG A 6 20.50 18.25 -14.08
N ARG A 7 21.47 18.10 -14.99
CA ARG A 7 21.25 18.20 -16.43
C ARG A 7 20.22 17.15 -16.85
N ARG A 8 19.06 17.60 -17.32
CA ARG A 8 18.07 16.77 -18.01
C ARG A 8 18.67 16.28 -19.31
N LEU A 9 19.01 14.98 -19.36
CA LEU A 9 19.25 14.31 -20.62
C LEU A 9 17.86 13.91 -21.18
N VAL A 10 17.34 14.70 -22.09
CA VAL A 10 16.14 14.34 -22.88
C VAL A 10 16.63 13.38 -23.96
N LEU A 11 16.57 12.07 -23.68
CA LEU A 11 16.63 11.06 -24.70
C LEU A 11 15.28 11.06 -25.43
N ALA A 12 15.27 11.51 -26.67
CA ALA A 12 14.16 11.30 -27.58
C ALA A 12 14.03 9.78 -27.83
N VAL A 13 13.14 9.13 -27.08
CA VAL A 13 12.75 7.75 -27.35
C VAL A 13 11.78 7.79 -28.52
N THR A 14 12.22 7.30 -29.69
CA THR A 14 11.35 7.06 -30.83
C THR A 14 10.32 5.99 -30.43
N SER A 15 9.07 6.41 -30.23
CA SER A 15 7.92 5.56 -29.99
C SER A 15 7.75 4.57 -31.16
N THR A 16 7.89 3.28 -30.91
CA THR A 16 7.42 2.23 -31.82
C THR A 16 5.94 2.00 -31.54
N SER A 17 5.09 2.90 -32.03
CA SER A 17 3.64 2.75 -32.00
C SER A 17 3.21 1.58 -32.87
N ARG A 18 2.34 0.70 -32.36
CA ARG A 18 1.69 -0.34 -33.15
C ARG A 18 0.79 0.31 -34.20
N PHE A 19 0.98 -0.08 -35.46
CA PHE A 19 0.08 0.29 -36.54
C PHE A 19 -1.06 -0.72 -36.59
N ASN A 20 -2.29 -0.25 -36.84
CA ASN A 20 -3.41 -1.12 -37.20
C ASN A 20 -3.13 -1.81 -38.54
N ARG A 21 -4.04 -2.73 -39.00
CA ARG A 21 -3.91 -3.44 -40.28
C ARG A 21 -3.77 -2.52 -41.50
N GLU A 22 -4.03 -1.23 -41.35
CA GLU A 22 -3.96 -0.20 -42.41
C GLU A 22 -2.72 0.70 -42.27
N GLY A 23 -1.81 0.43 -41.30
CA GLY A 23 -0.59 1.20 -41.11
C GLY A 23 -0.77 2.55 -40.42
N THR A 24 -1.92 2.79 -39.76
CA THR A 24 -2.18 3.95 -38.90
C THR A 24 -1.99 3.58 -37.44
N MET A 25 -1.63 4.55 -36.59
CA MET A 25 -1.59 4.34 -35.13
C MET A 25 -2.98 3.96 -34.66
N ALA A 26 -3.07 2.93 -33.77
CA ALA A 26 -4.33 2.60 -33.13
C ALA A 26 -4.77 3.77 -32.24
N ASP A 27 -6.07 4.08 -32.26
CA ASP A 27 -6.63 5.12 -31.40
C ASP A 27 -6.49 4.76 -29.92
N PRO A 28 -6.16 5.71 -29.05
CA PRO A 28 -6.08 5.46 -27.63
C PRO A 28 -7.45 5.02 -27.06
N ILE A 29 -7.40 4.22 -26.00
CA ILE A 29 -8.59 3.71 -25.31
C ILE A 29 -9.19 4.83 -24.47
N ARG A 30 -10.51 5.05 -24.58
CA ARG A 30 -11.24 5.91 -23.66
C ARG A 30 -11.54 5.16 -22.39
N ALA A 31 -11.04 5.69 -21.26
CA ALA A 31 -11.27 5.18 -19.93
C ALA A 31 -11.98 6.23 -19.07
N LYS A 32 -12.57 5.77 -17.95
CA LYS A 32 -13.13 6.65 -16.91
C LYS A 32 -12.33 6.45 -15.64
N GLY A 33 -12.08 7.53 -14.89
CA GLY A 33 -11.36 7.44 -13.63
C GLY A 33 -11.52 8.69 -12.77
N VAL A 34 -11.11 8.59 -11.51
CA VAL A 34 -11.15 9.69 -10.55
C VAL A 34 -9.88 10.53 -10.69
N ILE A 35 -10.04 11.76 -11.13
CA ILE A 35 -8.96 12.70 -11.38
C ILE A 35 -8.99 13.83 -10.36
N ALA A 36 -7.89 14.03 -9.64
CA ALA A 36 -7.67 15.20 -8.79
C ALA A 36 -6.90 16.26 -9.59
N ARG A 37 -7.55 17.38 -9.91
CA ARG A 37 -6.94 18.41 -10.77
C ARG A 37 -6.07 19.41 -10.01
N THR A 38 -6.40 19.69 -8.76
CA THR A 38 -5.65 20.64 -7.92
C THR A 38 -5.62 20.15 -6.47
N PRO A 39 -4.59 20.54 -5.69
CA PRO A 39 -4.47 20.12 -4.30
C PRO A 39 -5.69 20.48 -3.46
N GLY A 40 -6.23 19.51 -2.74
CA GLY A 40 -7.37 19.66 -1.82
C GLY A 40 -8.75 19.75 -2.48
N ALA A 41 -8.82 19.84 -3.81
CA ALA A 41 -10.11 19.77 -4.51
C ALA A 41 -10.67 18.34 -4.51
N PRO A 42 -11.99 18.17 -4.60
CA PRO A 42 -12.59 16.86 -4.81
C PRO A 42 -12.02 16.15 -6.05
N GLY A 43 -11.84 14.84 -5.96
CA GLY A 43 -11.57 14.01 -7.13
C GLY A 43 -12.85 13.82 -7.93
N GLU A 44 -12.82 14.09 -9.21
CA GLU A 44 -13.98 13.98 -10.11
C GLU A 44 -13.83 12.80 -11.07
N VAL A 45 -14.94 12.14 -11.40
CA VAL A 45 -14.96 11.07 -12.41
C VAL A 45 -14.95 11.71 -13.78
N GLU A 46 -13.85 11.50 -14.51
CA GLU A 46 -13.67 12.06 -15.86
C GLU A 46 -13.32 10.96 -16.87
N GLU A 47 -13.57 11.25 -18.15
CA GLU A 47 -13.01 10.46 -19.26
C GLU A 47 -11.59 10.93 -19.56
N PHE A 48 -10.73 9.96 -19.87
CA PHE A 48 -9.35 10.20 -20.25
C PHE A 48 -8.86 9.18 -21.29
N LEU A 49 -7.68 9.41 -21.86
CA LEU A 49 -7.11 8.59 -22.91
C LEU A 49 -5.96 7.73 -22.36
N VAL A 50 -6.05 6.42 -22.61
CA VAL A 50 -5.01 5.45 -22.29
C VAL A 50 -4.37 5.00 -23.62
N PRO A 51 -3.08 5.27 -23.85
CA PRO A 51 -2.40 4.80 -25.05
C PRO A 51 -2.18 3.28 -25.01
N HIS A 52 -2.02 2.67 -26.18
CA HIS A 52 -1.60 1.27 -26.25
C HIS A 52 -0.22 1.08 -25.62
N PRO A 53 0.05 -0.12 -25.04
CA PRO A 53 1.29 -0.37 -24.34
C PRO A 53 2.51 -0.32 -25.27
N GLY A 54 3.52 0.44 -24.87
CA GLY A 54 4.85 0.43 -25.46
C GLY A 54 5.70 -0.75 -24.97
N PRO A 55 6.98 -0.81 -25.36
CA PRO A 55 7.88 -1.89 -24.93
C PRO A 55 7.96 -2.02 -23.40
N GLY A 56 7.72 -3.23 -22.89
CA GLY A 56 7.75 -3.53 -21.45
C GLY A 56 6.53 -3.10 -20.67
N GLU A 57 5.47 -2.60 -21.30
CA GLU A 57 4.25 -2.11 -20.68
C GLU A 57 3.08 -3.09 -20.81
N ALA A 58 2.06 -2.90 -20.00
CA ALA A 58 0.81 -3.66 -20.05
C ALA A 58 -0.39 -2.72 -19.81
N LEU A 59 -1.44 -2.92 -20.59
CA LEU A 59 -2.75 -2.34 -20.39
C LEU A 59 -3.55 -3.26 -19.49
N VAL A 60 -4.10 -2.72 -18.40
CA VAL A 60 -4.88 -3.48 -17.43
C VAL A 60 -6.27 -2.88 -17.29
N ARG A 61 -7.29 -3.72 -17.54
CA ARG A 61 -8.67 -3.41 -17.16
C ARG A 61 -8.83 -3.70 -15.66
N ILE A 62 -9.12 -2.66 -14.88
CA ILE A 62 -9.30 -2.77 -13.44
C ILE A 62 -10.68 -3.39 -13.13
N LEU A 63 -10.72 -4.30 -12.17
CA LEU A 63 -11.94 -4.92 -11.65
C LEU A 63 -12.33 -4.33 -10.30
N ALA A 64 -11.33 -4.05 -9.45
CA ALA A 64 -11.54 -3.43 -8.15
C ALA A 64 -10.31 -2.63 -7.72
N SER A 65 -10.54 -1.61 -6.88
CA SER A 65 -9.49 -0.80 -6.30
C SER A 65 -9.81 -0.37 -4.87
N GLY A 66 -8.89 -0.63 -3.93
CA GLY A 66 -9.01 -0.24 -2.54
C GLY A 66 -8.77 1.26 -2.33
N VAL A 67 -9.55 1.88 -1.43
CA VAL A 67 -9.39 3.28 -1.02
C VAL A 67 -8.43 3.36 0.17
N CYS A 68 -7.40 4.20 0.07
CA CYS A 68 -6.32 4.30 1.05
C CYS A 68 -6.03 5.77 1.43
N HIS A 69 -5.49 5.99 2.64
CA HIS A 69 -5.04 7.32 3.07
C HIS A 69 -3.95 7.92 2.17
N THR A 70 -3.18 7.09 1.48
CA THR A 70 -2.18 7.55 0.51
C THR A 70 -2.82 8.28 -0.67
N ASP A 71 -4.01 7.85 -1.14
CA ASP A 71 -4.75 8.55 -2.20
C ASP A 71 -5.26 9.91 -1.73
N LEU A 72 -5.78 9.97 -0.50
CA LEU A 72 -6.20 11.23 0.13
C LEU A 72 -5.01 12.18 0.32
N SER A 73 -3.85 11.66 0.75
CA SER A 73 -2.62 12.45 0.89
C SER A 73 -2.15 13.00 -0.45
N ALA A 74 -2.21 12.20 -1.52
CA ALA A 74 -1.89 12.65 -2.87
C ALA A 74 -2.85 13.75 -3.35
N LYS A 75 -4.16 13.53 -3.20
CA LYS A 75 -5.20 14.51 -3.51
C LYS A 75 -4.99 15.83 -2.77
N ASN A 76 -4.54 15.78 -1.52
CA ASN A 76 -4.26 16.97 -0.71
C ASN A 76 -2.87 17.59 -0.99
N GLY A 77 -2.11 17.10 -1.96
CA GLY A 77 -0.83 17.68 -2.37
C GLY A 77 0.37 17.33 -1.48
N VAL A 78 0.26 16.36 -0.58
CA VAL A 78 1.36 15.94 0.31
C VAL A 78 2.58 15.46 -0.48
N PHE A 79 2.40 14.89 -1.68
CA PHE A 79 3.49 14.41 -2.55
C PHE A 79 4.06 15.48 -3.49
N GLY A 80 3.60 16.72 -3.37
CA GLY A 80 4.00 17.87 -4.19
C GLY A 80 2.89 18.32 -5.13
N THR A 81 2.91 19.61 -5.43
CA THR A 81 1.88 20.26 -6.26
C THR A 81 2.18 20.23 -7.75
N ASP A 82 3.43 19.94 -8.13
CA ASP A 82 3.89 19.94 -9.54
C ASP A 82 3.48 18.66 -10.31
N TYR A 83 2.82 17.72 -9.64
CA TYR A 83 2.42 16.42 -10.21
C TYR A 83 0.95 16.36 -10.64
N PHE A 84 0.17 17.42 -10.36
CA PHE A 84 -1.25 17.47 -10.78
C PHE A 84 -1.37 17.69 -12.30
N PRO A 85 -2.42 17.14 -12.93
CA PRO A 85 -3.51 16.37 -12.33
C PRO A 85 -3.11 14.91 -12.01
N PHE A 86 -3.61 14.38 -10.88
CA PHE A 86 -3.42 12.99 -10.49
C PHE A 86 -4.57 12.10 -10.96
N LEU A 87 -4.26 10.95 -11.58
CA LEU A 87 -5.17 9.81 -11.61
C LEU A 87 -5.00 9.02 -10.31
N LEU A 88 -6.04 9.00 -9.46
CA LEU A 88 -5.98 8.40 -8.13
C LEU A 88 -6.02 6.86 -8.16
N GLY A 89 -5.79 6.26 -6.98
CA GLY A 89 -5.81 4.81 -6.77
C GLY A 89 -4.46 4.12 -6.93
N HIS A 90 -4.15 3.23 -5.97
CA HIS A 90 -2.89 2.47 -6.01
C HIS A 90 -3.03 1.04 -5.45
N GLU A 91 -4.24 0.57 -5.23
CA GLU A 91 -4.55 -0.79 -4.76
C GLU A 91 -5.46 -1.48 -5.76
N GLY A 92 -4.95 -1.93 -6.89
CA GLY A 92 -5.77 -2.48 -7.98
C GLY A 92 -5.62 -3.97 -8.18
N SER A 93 -6.74 -4.62 -8.54
CA SER A 93 -6.78 -5.93 -9.16
C SER A 93 -7.47 -5.84 -10.53
N GLY A 94 -7.03 -6.61 -11.50
CA GLY A 94 -7.56 -6.49 -12.86
C GLY A 94 -7.11 -7.58 -13.81
N ILE A 95 -7.52 -7.44 -15.06
CA ILE A 95 -7.17 -8.36 -16.14
C ILE A 95 -6.22 -7.64 -17.12
N VAL A 96 -5.13 -8.28 -17.46
CA VAL A 96 -4.24 -7.80 -18.53
C VAL A 96 -4.96 -7.92 -19.87
N GLU A 97 -5.20 -6.81 -20.56
CA GLU A 97 -5.88 -6.83 -21.87
C GLU A 97 -4.93 -6.74 -23.04
N GLU A 98 -3.79 -6.07 -22.86
CA GLU A 98 -2.78 -5.95 -23.92
C GLU A 98 -1.38 -5.87 -23.29
N VAL A 99 -0.38 -6.43 -23.97
CA VAL A 99 1.03 -6.35 -23.56
C VAL A 99 1.88 -5.77 -24.66
N GLY A 100 2.84 -4.94 -24.30
CA GLY A 100 3.82 -4.34 -25.18
C GLY A 100 4.93 -5.31 -25.60
N GLU A 101 5.77 -4.85 -26.52
CA GLU A 101 6.93 -5.62 -27.00
C GLU A 101 7.88 -5.98 -25.83
N GLY A 102 8.40 -7.22 -25.86
CA GLY A 102 9.37 -7.71 -24.87
C GLY A 102 8.79 -8.07 -23.49
N VAL A 103 7.49 -7.99 -23.29
CA VAL A 103 6.84 -8.46 -22.06
C VAL A 103 6.83 -9.99 -22.05
N THR A 104 7.33 -10.56 -20.93
CA THR A 104 7.43 -12.02 -20.76
C THR A 104 6.89 -12.53 -19.44
N ASN A 105 6.59 -11.62 -18.49
CA ASN A 105 6.16 -11.97 -17.13
C ASN A 105 4.64 -12.04 -16.97
N VAL A 106 3.89 -11.50 -17.92
CA VAL A 106 2.42 -11.55 -18.00
C VAL A 106 1.98 -11.65 -19.47
N LYS A 107 0.75 -12.09 -19.70
CA LYS A 107 0.10 -12.17 -21.01
C LYS A 107 -1.35 -11.68 -20.92
N GLU A 108 -1.96 -11.47 -22.06
CA GLU A 108 -3.39 -11.17 -22.19
C GLU A 108 -4.23 -12.26 -21.52
N GLY A 109 -5.23 -11.83 -20.74
CA GLY A 109 -6.11 -12.68 -19.93
C GLY A 109 -5.62 -12.97 -18.53
N ASP A 110 -4.36 -12.69 -18.19
CA ASP A 110 -3.87 -12.92 -16.84
C ASP A 110 -4.61 -12.04 -15.82
N TYR A 111 -5.06 -12.67 -14.70
CA TYR A 111 -5.60 -11.97 -13.56
C TYR A 111 -4.45 -11.52 -12.65
N VAL A 112 -4.38 -10.22 -12.37
CA VAL A 112 -3.24 -9.61 -11.70
C VAL A 112 -3.64 -8.73 -10.52
N ILE A 113 -2.75 -8.65 -9.54
CA ILE A 113 -2.72 -7.57 -8.55
C ILE A 113 -1.63 -6.58 -8.99
N LEU A 114 -1.91 -5.29 -8.92
CA LEU A 114 -0.94 -4.25 -9.27
C LEU A 114 -0.07 -3.88 -8.09
N ALA A 115 1.25 -3.95 -8.30
CA ALA A 115 2.25 -3.49 -7.34
C ALA A 115 2.67 -2.06 -7.69
N TRP A 116 2.57 -1.14 -6.75
CA TRP A 116 3.07 0.24 -6.95
C TRP A 116 4.61 0.34 -6.96
N ARG A 117 5.30 -0.78 -6.77
CA ARG A 117 6.74 -0.94 -6.94
C ARG A 117 7.02 -2.02 -7.98
N ALA A 118 7.77 -1.66 -9.03
CA ALA A 118 8.34 -2.61 -9.98
C ALA A 118 9.85 -2.67 -9.80
N PRO A 119 10.39 -3.61 -9.00
CA PRO A 119 11.83 -3.71 -8.79
C PRO A 119 12.58 -3.90 -10.10
N CYS A 120 13.62 -3.07 -10.35
CA CYS A 120 14.37 -3.12 -11.60
C CYS A 120 15.25 -4.39 -11.75
N GLY A 121 15.54 -5.11 -10.65
CA GLY A 121 16.40 -6.29 -10.63
C GLY A 121 17.90 -6.00 -10.74
N LEU A 122 18.31 -4.79 -11.05
CA LEU A 122 19.68 -4.44 -11.41
C LEU A 122 20.38 -3.50 -10.42
N CYS A 123 19.63 -2.73 -9.62
CA CYS A 123 20.24 -1.79 -8.67
C CYS A 123 20.87 -2.54 -7.47
N ARG A 124 21.71 -1.84 -6.75
CA ARG A 124 22.43 -2.38 -5.57
C ARG A 124 21.53 -3.06 -4.54
N PHE A 125 20.32 -2.57 -4.35
CA PHE A 125 19.36 -3.15 -3.41
C PHE A 125 18.72 -4.43 -3.95
N CYS A 126 18.30 -4.44 -5.22
CA CYS A 126 17.75 -5.64 -5.84
C CYS A 126 18.76 -6.79 -5.85
N GLN A 127 20.03 -6.50 -6.15
CA GLN A 127 21.09 -7.50 -6.22
C GLN A 127 21.45 -8.14 -4.86
N VAL A 128 21.19 -7.46 -3.75
CA VAL A 128 21.38 -8.00 -2.39
C VAL A 128 20.09 -8.53 -1.75
N GLY A 129 19.05 -8.76 -2.54
CA GLY A 129 17.80 -9.34 -2.06
C GLY A 129 16.89 -8.39 -1.26
N LYS A 130 17.03 -7.08 -1.46
CA LYS A 130 16.18 -6.03 -0.85
C LYS A 130 15.39 -5.24 -1.89
N PRO A 131 14.53 -5.92 -2.71
CA PRO A 131 13.82 -5.28 -3.82
C PRO A 131 12.84 -4.19 -3.37
N HIS A 132 12.30 -4.25 -2.14
CA HIS A 132 11.47 -3.20 -1.54
C HIS A 132 12.19 -1.85 -1.46
N LEU A 133 13.52 -1.84 -1.39
CA LEU A 133 14.38 -0.65 -1.41
C LEU A 133 14.87 -0.29 -2.82
N CYS A 134 14.28 -0.83 -3.88
CA CYS A 134 14.71 -0.54 -5.24
C CYS A 134 14.78 0.97 -5.50
N SER A 135 15.97 1.46 -5.88
CA SER A 135 16.18 2.90 -6.15
C SER A 135 15.77 3.34 -7.56
N ALA A 136 15.36 2.39 -8.41
CA ALA A 136 15.01 2.60 -9.81
C ALA A 136 13.74 1.77 -10.14
N SER A 137 12.68 1.94 -9.34
CA SER A 137 11.38 1.32 -9.63
C SER A 137 10.92 1.72 -11.03
N LEU A 138 10.47 0.74 -11.79
CA LEU A 138 10.04 0.93 -13.18
C LEU A 138 8.57 1.37 -13.20
N ASN A 139 8.26 2.32 -14.08
CA ASN A 139 6.92 2.79 -14.36
C ASN A 139 6.70 2.82 -15.87
N ALA A 140 5.45 2.90 -16.32
CA ALA A 140 5.12 3.09 -17.72
C ALA A 140 5.75 4.39 -18.25
N THR A 141 6.20 4.36 -19.50
CA THR A 141 6.80 5.48 -20.22
C THR A 141 5.78 6.20 -21.11
N GLN A 142 4.81 5.46 -21.67
CA GLN A 142 3.67 6.04 -22.37
C GLN A 142 2.85 6.88 -21.36
N LYS A 143 2.20 7.93 -21.86
CA LYS A 143 1.48 8.87 -21.01
C LYS A 143 -0.02 8.81 -21.24
N MET A 144 -0.76 8.52 -20.18
CA MET A 144 -2.20 8.75 -20.14
C MET A 144 -2.45 10.26 -20.14
N THR A 145 -3.50 10.70 -20.82
CA THR A 145 -3.84 12.14 -20.91
C THR A 145 -5.33 12.35 -20.73
N THR A 146 -5.69 13.53 -20.27
CA THR A 146 -7.09 14.01 -20.36
C THR A 146 -7.52 14.13 -21.82
N LEU A 147 -8.81 14.34 -22.10
CA LEU A 147 -9.32 14.48 -23.47
C LEU A 147 -8.77 15.71 -24.18
N ASP A 148 -8.36 16.74 -23.46
CA ASP A 148 -7.74 17.96 -23.96
C ASP A 148 -6.19 17.89 -24.04
N GLY A 149 -5.61 16.71 -23.73
CA GLY A 149 -4.19 16.40 -23.94
C GLY A 149 -3.28 16.72 -22.77
N GLU A 150 -3.80 17.08 -21.60
CA GLU A 150 -3.01 17.27 -20.39
C GLU A 150 -2.51 15.92 -19.85
N VAL A 151 -1.24 15.82 -19.48
CA VAL A 151 -0.65 14.57 -19.00
C VAL A 151 -1.12 14.27 -17.59
N LEU A 152 -1.69 13.08 -17.40
CA LEU A 152 -2.08 12.57 -16.08
C LEU A 152 -0.87 11.93 -15.37
N THR A 153 -0.74 12.20 -14.08
CA THR A 153 0.20 11.52 -13.20
C THR A 153 -0.53 10.39 -12.47
N PRO A 154 -0.30 9.12 -12.81
CA PRO A 154 -0.90 8.01 -12.06
C PRO A 154 -0.26 7.94 -10.66
N ILE A 155 -1.10 7.92 -9.62
CA ILE A 155 -0.59 7.83 -8.25
C ILE A 155 0.28 6.58 -8.07
N LEU A 156 1.46 6.74 -7.47
CA LEU A 156 2.47 5.68 -7.31
C LEU A 156 2.78 4.90 -8.60
N GLY A 157 2.54 5.51 -9.76
CA GLY A 157 2.85 4.96 -11.07
C GLY A 157 1.87 3.90 -11.59
N ILE A 158 0.70 3.74 -10.95
CA ILE A 158 -0.32 2.76 -11.40
C ILE A 158 -1.71 3.34 -11.63
N GLY A 159 -2.20 4.32 -10.83
CA GLY A 159 -3.49 4.99 -11.04
C GLY A 159 -4.67 4.03 -11.23
N THR A 160 -5.28 3.52 -10.14
CA THR A 160 -6.23 2.39 -10.24
C THR A 160 -7.69 2.75 -9.99
N PHE A 161 -8.02 4.00 -9.66
CA PHE A 161 -9.42 4.45 -9.59
C PHE A 161 -9.95 4.75 -10.99
N CYS A 162 -9.91 3.75 -11.86
CA CYS A 162 -10.28 3.90 -13.25
C CYS A 162 -10.62 2.54 -13.88
N THR A 163 -11.29 2.59 -15.04
CA THR A 163 -11.63 1.37 -15.78
C THR A 163 -10.40 0.71 -16.41
N HIS A 164 -9.43 1.49 -16.88
CA HIS A 164 -8.21 1.00 -17.53
C HIS A 164 -7.03 1.86 -17.12
N THR A 165 -5.90 1.22 -16.87
CA THR A 165 -4.62 1.89 -16.59
C THR A 165 -3.50 1.28 -17.41
N LEU A 166 -2.48 2.09 -17.69
CA LEU A 166 -1.26 1.66 -18.35
C LEU A 166 -0.12 1.63 -17.34
N VAL A 167 0.51 0.47 -17.21
CA VAL A 167 1.56 0.22 -16.22
C VAL A 167 2.78 -0.44 -16.84
N HIS A 168 3.92 -0.41 -16.17
CA HIS A 168 5.04 -1.27 -16.53
C HIS A 168 4.68 -2.73 -16.20
N SER A 169 4.96 -3.69 -17.09
CA SER A 169 4.56 -5.09 -16.92
C SER A 169 5.00 -5.71 -15.60
N ARG A 170 6.15 -5.29 -15.04
CA ARG A 170 6.63 -5.75 -13.73
C ARG A 170 5.80 -5.24 -12.54
N GLN A 171 4.88 -4.32 -12.76
CA GLN A 171 3.87 -3.93 -11.75
C GLN A 171 2.69 -4.90 -11.74
N CYS A 172 2.53 -5.72 -12.77
CA CYS A 172 1.52 -6.75 -12.85
C CYS A 172 2.03 -8.05 -12.23
N VAL A 173 1.37 -8.50 -11.16
CA VAL A 173 1.69 -9.75 -10.47
C VAL A 173 0.55 -10.73 -10.69
N PRO A 174 0.74 -11.79 -11.49
CA PRO A 174 -0.29 -12.80 -11.73
C PRO A 174 -0.66 -13.55 -10.45
N ILE A 175 -1.97 -13.78 -10.30
CA ILE A 175 -2.53 -14.57 -9.19
C ILE A 175 -3.51 -15.62 -9.75
N GLN A 176 -3.98 -16.49 -8.87
CA GLN A 176 -4.98 -17.49 -9.23
C GLN A 176 -6.28 -16.84 -9.70
N GLU A 177 -6.85 -17.32 -10.79
CA GLU A 177 -8.16 -16.91 -11.29
C GLU A 177 -9.29 -17.30 -10.33
N GLY A 178 -10.42 -16.57 -10.43
CA GLY A 178 -11.63 -16.86 -9.67
C GLY A 178 -11.65 -16.36 -8.24
N LEU A 179 -10.59 -15.67 -7.77
CA LEU A 179 -10.61 -14.98 -6.48
C LEU A 179 -11.34 -13.63 -6.61
N PRO A 180 -12.06 -13.20 -5.56
CA PRO A 180 -12.86 -11.98 -5.63
C PRO A 180 -11.95 -10.73 -5.75
N PRO A 181 -12.21 -9.86 -6.72
CA PRO A 181 -11.32 -8.74 -7.03
C PRO A 181 -11.21 -7.70 -5.92
N GLU A 182 -12.26 -7.53 -5.11
CA GLU A 182 -12.26 -6.56 -4.02
C GLU A 182 -11.22 -6.91 -2.95
N GLN A 183 -11.16 -8.18 -2.55
CA GLN A 183 -10.20 -8.67 -1.58
C GLN A 183 -8.78 -8.66 -2.16
N MET A 184 -8.65 -9.06 -3.42
CA MET A 184 -7.35 -9.12 -4.09
C MET A 184 -6.72 -7.73 -4.27
N SER A 185 -7.53 -6.71 -4.54
CA SER A 185 -7.03 -5.33 -4.68
C SER A 185 -6.29 -4.83 -3.42
N LEU A 186 -6.79 -5.19 -2.23
CA LEU A 186 -6.23 -4.76 -0.94
C LEU A 186 -4.84 -5.34 -0.68
N ILE A 187 -4.51 -6.48 -1.29
CA ILE A 187 -3.18 -7.11 -1.17
C ILE A 187 -2.10 -6.19 -1.73
N GLY A 188 -2.42 -5.39 -2.77
CA GLY A 188 -1.49 -4.50 -3.46
C GLY A 188 -0.84 -3.43 -2.59
N CYS A 189 -1.41 -3.11 -1.42
CA CYS A 189 -0.83 -2.12 -0.50
C CYS A 189 -1.06 -2.49 0.98
N GLY A 190 -2.26 -2.22 1.51
CA GLY A 190 -2.50 -2.25 2.95
C GLY A 190 -2.29 -3.62 3.59
N VAL A 191 -2.77 -4.68 2.93
CA VAL A 191 -2.64 -6.06 3.44
C VAL A 191 -1.17 -6.50 3.42
N MET A 192 -0.49 -6.32 2.29
CA MET A 192 0.93 -6.67 2.18
C MET A 192 1.80 -5.89 3.17
N THR A 193 1.52 -4.59 3.32
CA THR A 193 2.26 -3.73 4.25
C THR A 193 2.15 -4.25 5.69
N GLY A 194 0.95 -4.57 6.16
CA GLY A 194 0.75 -5.02 7.53
C GLY A 194 1.24 -6.45 7.77
N VAL A 195 0.85 -7.39 6.93
CA VAL A 195 1.31 -8.79 7.05
C VAL A 195 2.82 -8.88 6.92
N GLY A 196 3.41 -8.18 5.95
CA GLY A 196 4.86 -8.16 5.75
C GLY A 196 5.61 -7.50 6.91
N ALA A 197 5.05 -6.47 7.54
CA ALA A 197 5.65 -5.86 8.73
C ALA A 197 5.82 -6.89 9.86
N ALA A 198 4.83 -7.74 10.09
CA ALA A 198 4.91 -8.82 11.07
C ALA A 198 5.92 -9.90 10.66
N LEU A 199 5.82 -10.41 9.42
CA LEU A 199 6.58 -11.56 8.97
C LEU A 199 8.04 -11.23 8.60
N TYR A 200 8.28 -10.07 7.96
CA TYR A 200 9.58 -9.75 7.37
C TYR A 200 10.30 -8.63 8.11
N SER A 201 9.60 -7.55 8.50
CA SER A 201 10.25 -6.44 9.19
C SER A 201 10.52 -6.75 10.66
N ALA A 202 9.54 -7.24 11.41
CA ALA A 202 9.71 -7.64 12.81
C ALA A 202 10.25 -9.07 12.94
N GLN A 203 9.94 -9.94 11.98
CA GLN A 203 10.25 -11.38 12.04
C GLN A 203 9.64 -12.03 13.28
N VAL A 204 8.34 -11.82 13.48
CA VAL A 204 7.60 -12.39 14.61
C VAL A 204 7.70 -13.90 14.59
N GLU A 205 8.01 -14.49 15.73
CA GLU A 205 8.18 -15.94 15.92
C GLU A 205 7.02 -16.53 16.72
N PRO A 206 6.74 -17.84 16.58
CA PRO A 206 5.73 -18.52 17.37
C PRO A 206 5.97 -18.35 18.88
N GLY A 207 4.89 -18.05 19.62
CA GLY A 207 4.92 -17.85 21.06
C GLY A 207 5.23 -16.42 21.51
N GLN A 208 5.66 -15.55 20.62
CA GLN A 208 5.95 -14.15 20.96
C GLN A 208 4.69 -13.33 21.29
N SER A 209 4.92 -12.23 22.01
CA SER A 209 3.93 -11.17 22.27
C SER A 209 4.15 -9.98 21.36
N VAL A 210 3.04 -9.39 20.85
CA VAL A 210 3.09 -8.21 19.98
C VAL A 210 2.08 -7.15 20.43
N ALA A 211 2.39 -5.89 20.19
CA ALA A 211 1.46 -4.76 20.34
C ALA A 211 1.34 -3.99 19.02
N VAL A 212 0.11 -3.68 18.61
CA VAL A 212 -0.19 -2.96 17.38
C VAL A 212 -0.88 -1.65 17.75
N VAL A 213 -0.19 -0.54 17.55
CA VAL A 213 -0.68 0.82 17.82
C VAL A 213 -1.25 1.42 16.55
N GLY A 214 -2.56 1.62 16.56
CA GLY A 214 -3.36 1.98 15.38
C GLY A 214 -3.95 0.74 14.70
N CYS A 215 -5.27 0.56 14.84
CA CYS A 215 -6.00 -0.60 14.35
C CYS A 215 -6.87 -0.26 13.12
N GLY A 216 -6.36 0.59 12.21
CA GLY A 216 -6.92 0.80 10.87
C GLY A 216 -6.60 -0.38 9.93
N GLY A 217 -6.84 -0.23 8.63
CA GLY A 217 -6.64 -1.31 7.65
C GLY A 217 -5.26 -1.96 7.68
N VAL A 218 -4.20 -1.16 7.83
CA VAL A 218 -2.82 -1.68 7.96
C VAL A 218 -2.62 -2.37 9.31
N GLY A 219 -3.08 -1.77 10.42
CA GLY A 219 -2.94 -2.36 11.75
C GLY A 219 -3.68 -3.68 11.90
N GLN A 220 -4.89 -3.82 11.32
CA GLN A 220 -5.60 -5.10 11.29
C GLN A 220 -4.82 -6.14 10.48
N SER A 221 -4.16 -5.73 9.40
CA SER A 221 -3.30 -6.61 8.60
C SER A 221 -2.04 -7.04 9.38
N VAL A 222 -1.48 -6.17 10.23
CA VAL A 222 -0.40 -6.55 11.17
C VAL A 222 -0.89 -7.61 12.15
N ILE A 223 -2.10 -7.45 12.73
CA ILE A 223 -2.70 -8.40 13.66
C ILE A 223 -2.87 -9.77 12.98
N MET A 224 -3.41 -9.81 11.76
CA MET A 224 -3.51 -11.05 10.97
C MET A 224 -2.12 -11.66 10.70
N GLY A 225 -1.15 -10.85 10.30
CA GLY A 225 0.24 -11.28 10.08
C GLY A 225 0.89 -11.86 11.34
N ALA A 226 0.71 -11.22 12.49
CA ALA A 226 1.22 -11.70 13.77
C ALA A 226 0.58 -13.04 14.19
N LYS A 227 -0.74 -13.19 13.96
CA LYS A 227 -1.45 -14.46 14.17
C LYS A 227 -0.91 -15.56 13.26
N LEU A 228 -0.70 -15.29 11.97
CA LEU A 228 -0.10 -16.22 11.02
C LEU A 228 1.33 -16.62 11.41
N ALA A 229 2.11 -15.68 11.99
CA ALA A 229 3.43 -15.96 12.52
C ALA A 229 3.44 -16.81 13.80
N GLY A 230 2.26 -17.02 14.43
CA GLY A 230 2.12 -17.82 15.64
C GLY A 230 2.32 -17.03 16.94
N ALA A 231 2.17 -15.70 16.92
CA ALA A 231 2.15 -14.89 18.14
C ALA A 231 1.02 -15.36 19.08
N THR A 232 1.29 -15.48 20.38
CA THR A 232 0.32 -15.98 21.36
C THR A 232 -0.35 -14.86 22.16
N THR A 233 0.29 -13.70 22.24
CA THR A 233 -0.27 -12.50 22.85
C THR A 233 -0.25 -11.39 21.81
N ILE A 234 -1.42 -10.94 21.37
CA ILE A 234 -1.59 -9.88 20.37
C ILE A 234 -2.43 -8.78 21.01
N ILE A 235 -1.80 -7.63 21.25
CA ILE A 235 -2.42 -6.48 21.94
C ILE A 235 -2.74 -5.40 20.89
N ALA A 236 -4.01 -5.13 20.68
CA ALA A 236 -4.48 -4.05 19.81
C ALA A 236 -4.64 -2.75 20.63
N VAL A 237 -4.10 -1.65 20.13
CA VAL A 237 -4.15 -0.32 20.77
C VAL A 237 -4.77 0.67 19.80
N ASP A 238 -5.95 1.21 20.12
CA ASP A 238 -6.61 2.27 19.33
C ASP A 238 -7.54 3.10 20.24
N ILE A 239 -7.76 4.35 19.88
CA ILE A 239 -8.72 5.24 20.56
C ILE A 239 -10.18 4.95 20.19
N ASP A 240 -10.42 4.26 19.08
CA ASP A 240 -11.74 3.93 18.57
C ASP A 240 -12.16 2.52 19.04
N PRO A 241 -13.18 2.41 19.93
CA PRO A 241 -13.65 1.13 20.43
C PRO A 241 -14.11 0.17 19.31
N LYS A 242 -14.67 0.69 18.22
CA LYS A 242 -15.12 -0.11 17.07
C LYS A 242 -13.95 -0.83 16.39
N LYS A 243 -12.80 -0.13 16.23
CA LYS A 243 -11.58 -0.72 15.70
C LYS A 243 -10.98 -1.77 16.61
N LEU A 244 -11.11 -1.60 17.92
CA LEU A 244 -10.68 -2.61 18.90
C LEU A 244 -11.55 -3.86 18.84
N GLU A 245 -12.87 -3.74 18.63
CA GLU A 245 -13.72 -4.91 18.43
C GLU A 245 -13.36 -5.66 17.13
N TRP A 246 -13.16 -4.95 16.02
CA TRP A 246 -12.63 -5.57 14.79
C TRP A 246 -11.29 -6.28 15.03
N ALA A 247 -10.39 -5.69 15.81
CA ALA A 247 -9.10 -6.29 16.11
C ALA A 247 -9.22 -7.66 16.78
N LYS A 248 -10.20 -7.85 17.68
CA LYS A 248 -10.49 -9.15 18.29
C LYS A 248 -10.90 -10.18 17.24
N GLU A 249 -11.72 -9.78 16.28
CA GLU A 249 -12.18 -10.68 15.19
C GLU A 249 -11.00 -11.13 14.31
N PHE A 250 -9.99 -10.26 14.08
CA PHE A 250 -8.80 -10.58 13.29
C PHE A 250 -7.72 -11.33 14.09
N GLY A 251 -7.85 -11.42 15.41
CA GLY A 251 -6.96 -12.25 16.22
C GLY A 251 -6.26 -11.56 17.37
N ALA A 252 -6.59 -10.30 17.70
CA ALA A 252 -6.09 -9.67 18.92
C ALA A 252 -6.62 -10.41 20.14
N THR A 253 -5.72 -10.75 21.05
CA THR A 253 -6.05 -11.42 22.32
C THR A 253 -6.44 -10.42 23.42
N HIS A 254 -5.92 -9.20 23.31
CA HIS A 254 -6.17 -8.10 24.27
C HIS A 254 -6.37 -6.79 23.49
N THR A 255 -7.06 -5.87 24.12
CA THR A 255 -7.28 -4.51 23.61
C THR A 255 -6.95 -3.48 24.66
N VAL A 256 -6.37 -2.37 24.24
CA VAL A 256 -6.02 -1.23 25.09
C VAL A 256 -6.55 0.05 24.43
N ASN A 257 -7.39 0.80 25.16
CA ASN A 257 -7.79 2.14 24.71
C ASN A 257 -6.94 3.19 25.46
N PRO A 258 -6.13 3.99 24.76
CA PRO A 258 -5.33 5.04 25.37
C PRO A 258 -6.13 6.12 26.11
N GLN A 259 -7.44 6.21 25.88
CA GLN A 259 -8.32 7.12 26.61
C GLN A 259 -8.60 6.66 28.05
N ASP A 260 -8.39 5.37 28.35
CA ASP A 260 -8.62 4.78 29.66
C ASP A 260 -7.38 4.91 30.61
N GLY A 261 -6.22 5.32 30.07
CA GLY A 261 -4.99 5.49 30.84
C GLY A 261 -3.72 5.36 29.99
N ASP A 262 -2.57 5.17 30.64
CA ASP A 262 -1.28 4.99 29.97
C ASP A 262 -1.23 3.66 29.21
N PRO A 263 -1.19 3.67 27.86
CA PRO A 263 -1.19 2.45 27.07
C PRO A 263 0.08 1.60 27.27
N VAL A 264 1.22 2.23 27.58
CA VAL A 264 2.48 1.50 27.85
C VAL A 264 2.38 0.72 29.15
N ALA A 265 1.81 1.33 30.20
CA ALA A 265 1.58 0.67 31.48
C ALA A 265 0.60 -0.50 31.31
N ALA A 266 -0.49 -0.31 30.59
CA ALA A 266 -1.48 -1.36 30.32
C ALA A 266 -0.88 -2.55 29.53
N ILE A 267 -0.07 -2.28 28.50
CA ILE A 267 0.63 -3.33 27.73
C ILE A 267 1.59 -4.11 28.65
N LYS A 268 2.32 -3.42 29.52
CA LYS A 268 3.24 -4.07 30.47
C LYS A 268 2.48 -4.91 31.50
N GLU A 269 1.36 -4.45 32.02
CA GLU A 269 0.50 -5.23 32.90
C GLU A 269 0.04 -6.56 32.26
N ILE A 270 -0.44 -6.49 31.00
CA ILE A 270 -0.84 -7.68 30.23
C ILE A 270 0.32 -8.67 30.07
N THR A 271 1.55 -8.16 29.96
CA THR A 271 2.77 -8.96 29.72
C THR A 271 3.57 -9.25 31.00
N GLY A 272 2.95 -9.14 32.18
CA GLY A 272 3.59 -9.46 33.47
C GLY A 272 4.68 -8.48 33.89
N GLY A 273 4.63 -7.23 33.44
CA GLY A 273 5.56 -6.15 33.78
C GLY A 273 6.69 -5.94 32.75
N HIS A 274 6.78 -6.77 31.72
CA HIS A 274 7.92 -6.76 30.79
C HIS A 274 7.72 -5.84 29.58
N GLY A 275 6.66 -6.03 28.82
CA GLY A 275 6.41 -5.45 27.52
C GLY A 275 6.32 -6.53 26.44
N VAL A 276 6.32 -6.14 25.17
CA VAL A 276 6.15 -7.06 24.03
C VAL A 276 7.47 -7.30 23.27
N ASN A 277 7.59 -8.50 22.67
CA ASN A 277 8.72 -8.84 21.81
C ASN A 277 8.78 -7.97 20.54
N ALA A 278 7.63 -7.65 19.96
CA ALA A 278 7.54 -6.73 18.83
C ALA A 278 6.39 -5.74 19.02
N SER A 279 6.62 -4.48 18.73
CA SER A 279 5.60 -3.43 18.67
C SER A 279 5.52 -2.84 17.27
N PHE A 280 4.31 -2.49 16.84
CA PHE A 280 4.03 -1.93 15.52
C PHE A 280 3.32 -0.59 15.66
N GLU A 281 3.76 0.39 14.90
CA GLU A 281 3.12 1.69 14.83
C GLU A 281 2.53 1.88 13.43
N ALA A 282 1.20 2.06 13.34
CA ALA A 282 0.46 2.11 12.07
C ALA A 282 -0.42 3.37 11.95
N VAL A 283 -0.05 4.48 12.59
CA VAL A 283 -0.76 5.78 12.58
C VAL A 283 0.08 6.89 11.97
N GLY A 284 1.38 6.97 12.33
CA GLY A 284 2.30 8.00 11.88
C GLY A 284 2.29 9.27 12.73
N LYS A 285 2.02 9.17 14.02
CA LYS A 285 2.04 10.33 14.94
C LYS A 285 3.14 10.18 16.00
N PRO A 286 3.80 11.27 16.44
CA PRO A 286 4.83 11.19 17.49
C PRO A 286 4.40 10.45 18.74
N GLN A 287 3.15 10.65 19.20
CA GLN A 287 2.61 10.02 20.42
C GLN A 287 2.42 8.50 20.25
N THR A 288 2.00 8.05 19.07
CA THR A 288 1.82 6.61 18.79
C THR A 288 3.18 5.92 18.55
N ILE A 289 4.14 6.64 17.95
CA ILE A 289 5.54 6.20 17.84
C ILE A 289 6.15 6.03 19.23
N GLU A 290 5.95 6.99 20.12
CA GLU A 290 6.40 6.91 21.52
C GLU A 290 5.82 5.68 22.23
N THR A 291 4.50 5.50 22.14
CA THR A 291 3.83 4.32 22.70
C THR A 291 4.44 3.02 22.20
N ALA A 292 4.62 2.88 20.89
CA ALA A 292 5.19 1.67 20.30
C ALA A 292 6.64 1.44 20.75
N ILE A 293 7.48 2.49 20.83
CA ILE A 293 8.86 2.38 21.30
C ILE A 293 8.91 1.86 22.73
N TRP A 294 8.10 2.39 23.65
CA TRP A 294 8.19 2.09 25.08
C TRP A 294 7.34 0.89 25.54
N ALA A 295 6.48 0.37 24.64
CA ALA A 295 5.73 -0.87 24.88
C ALA A 295 6.59 -2.13 24.79
N ARG A 296 7.79 -2.05 24.23
CA ARG A 296 8.69 -3.20 24.02
C ARG A 296 9.26 -3.72 25.34
N ASP A 297 9.54 -5.01 25.33
CA ASP A 297 10.42 -5.66 26.30
C ASP A 297 11.90 -5.38 25.99
N LEU A 298 12.81 -5.81 26.87
CA LEU A 298 14.25 -5.80 26.63
C LEU A 298 14.58 -6.52 25.32
N ALA A 299 15.45 -5.91 24.53
CA ALA A 299 15.87 -6.38 23.21
C ALA A 299 14.72 -6.52 22.16
N GLY A 300 13.50 -6.05 22.46
CA GLY A 300 12.35 -6.09 21.53
C GLY A 300 12.54 -5.20 20.31
N THR A 301 11.75 -5.46 19.26
CA THR A 301 11.76 -4.69 18.01
C THR A 301 10.53 -3.77 17.94
N CYS A 302 10.75 -2.48 17.67
CA CYS A 302 9.68 -1.56 17.26
C CYS A 302 9.72 -1.36 15.74
N VAL A 303 8.59 -1.53 15.07
CA VAL A 303 8.43 -1.35 13.63
C VAL A 303 7.49 -0.18 13.36
N ILE A 304 7.99 0.88 12.75
CA ILE A 304 7.20 2.01 12.29
C ILE A 304 6.72 1.74 10.87
N ILE A 305 5.42 1.82 10.65
CA ILE A 305 4.74 1.60 9.37
C ILE A 305 3.99 2.87 8.96
N GLY A 306 3.41 3.56 9.95
CA GLY A 306 2.66 4.80 9.74
C GLY A 306 3.52 5.88 9.11
N VAL A 307 3.00 6.54 8.06
CA VAL A 307 3.70 7.65 7.39
C VAL A 307 3.42 8.92 8.18
N ALA A 308 4.42 9.42 8.87
CA ALA A 308 4.32 10.66 9.63
C ALA A 308 4.35 11.89 8.71
N ASP A 309 3.78 13.01 9.20
CA ASP A 309 3.96 14.32 8.59
C ASP A 309 5.44 14.66 8.46
N GLN A 310 5.82 15.34 7.35
CA GLN A 310 7.23 15.65 7.04
C GLN A 310 7.91 16.54 8.10
N GLN A 311 7.14 17.28 8.87
CA GLN A 311 7.65 18.15 9.93
C GLN A 311 7.55 17.51 11.32
N ALA A 312 6.93 16.32 11.42
CA ALA A 312 6.79 15.62 12.69
C ALA A 312 8.17 15.19 13.22
N THR A 313 8.41 15.46 14.48
CA THR A 313 9.64 15.08 15.19
C THR A 313 9.32 14.37 16.48
N TYR A 314 10.20 13.46 16.89
CA TYR A 314 10.17 12.83 18.19
C TYR A 314 11.57 12.87 18.83
N GLU A 315 11.67 13.39 20.04
CA GLU A 315 12.93 13.40 20.79
C GLU A 315 13.11 12.06 21.51
N LEU A 316 14.01 11.20 21.01
CA LEU A 316 14.29 9.91 21.57
C LEU A 316 15.25 10.03 22.78
N PRO A 317 14.84 9.70 24.01
CA PRO A 317 15.73 9.63 25.19
C PRO A 317 16.76 8.51 25.02
N ILE A 318 17.94 8.84 24.53
CA ILE A 318 18.96 7.86 24.10
C ILE A 318 19.40 6.93 25.23
N ALA A 319 19.62 7.44 26.45
CA ALA A 319 20.02 6.59 27.58
C ALA A 319 18.94 5.52 27.89
N LYS A 320 17.68 5.94 27.99
CA LYS A 320 16.55 5.02 28.22
C LYS A 320 16.41 4.01 27.08
N PHE A 321 16.61 4.45 25.82
CA PHE A 321 16.57 3.57 24.65
C PHE A 321 17.72 2.57 24.65
N PHE A 322 18.93 2.99 25.06
CA PHE A 322 20.10 2.13 25.22
C PHE A 322 19.87 1.04 26.26
N ASP A 323 19.31 1.40 27.42
CA ASP A 323 19.01 0.45 28.51
C ASP A 323 18.00 -0.62 28.07
N LEU A 324 17.02 -0.25 27.20
CA LEU A 324 16.02 -1.18 26.66
C LEU A 324 16.62 -2.10 25.59
N GLY A 325 17.66 -1.65 24.88
CA GLY A 325 18.25 -2.39 23.77
C GLY A 325 17.29 -2.61 22.59
N GLY A 326 17.56 -3.64 21.79
CA GLY A 326 16.69 -4.04 20.68
C GLY A 326 16.82 -3.16 19.43
N ALA A 327 15.73 -3.04 18.67
CA ALA A 327 15.75 -2.36 17.38
C ALA A 327 14.56 -1.41 17.18
N LEU A 328 14.82 -0.31 16.45
CA LEU A 328 13.82 0.52 15.81
C LEU A 328 13.96 0.34 14.30
N ARG A 329 12.92 -0.12 13.63
CA ARG A 329 12.90 -0.40 12.20
C ARG A 329 11.79 0.37 11.51
N ILE A 330 12.00 0.70 10.24
CA ILE A 330 10.96 1.21 9.35
C ILE A 330 10.56 0.06 8.43
N SER A 331 9.27 -0.23 8.36
CA SER A 331 8.75 -1.18 7.38
C SER A 331 8.35 -0.42 6.12
N TRP A 332 9.04 -0.70 5.03
CA TRP A 332 8.76 -0.10 3.74
C TRP A 332 7.99 -1.11 2.87
N TYR A 333 6.68 -0.89 2.69
CA TYR A 333 5.83 -1.81 1.92
C TYR A 333 5.83 -3.25 2.47
N GLY A 334 5.92 -3.40 3.82
CA GLY A 334 6.02 -4.71 4.45
C GLY A 334 7.33 -5.46 4.12
N ASP A 335 8.36 -4.78 3.63
CA ASP A 335 9.62 -5.36 3.13
C ASP A 335 9.39 -6.49 2.11
N CYS A 336 8.36 -6.35 1.29
CA CYS A 336 7.88 -7.38 0.39
C CYS A 336 8.68 -7.52 -0.90
N LEU A 337 8.54 -8.70 -1.51
CA LEU A 337 8.81 -8.96 -2.92
C LEU A 337 7.46 -9.29 -3.60
N PRO A 338 6.83 -8.36 -4.32
CA PRO A 338 5.47 -8.54 -4.83
C PRO A 338 5.25 -9.86 -5.59
N THR A 339 6.18 -10.25 -6.45
CA THR A 339 6.09 -11.49 -7.25
C THR A 339 6.11 -12.78 -6.43
N ARG A 340 6.62 -12.75 -5.19
CA ARG A 340 6.57 -13.86 -4.23
C ARG A 340 5.34 -13.77 -3.34
N ASP A 341 5.09 -12.57 -2.82
CA ASP A 341 4.21 -12.39 -1.66
C ASP A 341 2.74 -12.22 -2.05
N PHE A 342 2.43 -11.57 -3.19
CA PHE A 342 1.03 -11.43 -3.60
C PHE A 342 0.37 -12.79 -3.92
N PRO A 343 1.02 -13.70 -4.68
CA PRO A 343 0.49 -15.06 -4.86
C PRO A 343 0.35 -15.82 -3.53
N LEU A 344 1.30 -15.66 -2.60
CA LEU A 344 1.24 -16.29 -1.28
C LEU A 344 0.05 -15.77 -0.46
N LEU A 345 -0.14 -14.45 -0.38
CA LEU A 345 -1.26 -13.85 0.35
C LEU A 345 -2.62 -14.23 -0.26
N SER A 346 -2.72 -14.24 -1.60
CA SER A 346 -3.94 -14.68 -2.29
C SER A 346 -4.25 -16.17 -2.02
N GLN A 347 -3.23 -17.01 -1.93
CA GLN A 347 -3.37 -18.41 -1.54
C GLN A 347 -3.82 -18.57 -0.08
N TRP A 348 -3.26 -17.79 0.85
CA TRP A 348 -3.68 -17.79 2.25
C TRP A 348 -5.13 -17.33 2.41
N TYR A 349 -5.57 -16.32 1.63
CA TYR A 349 -6.97 -15.98 1.56
C TYR A 349 -7.83 -17.15 1.06
N ALA A 350 -7.47 -17.77 -0.06
CA ALA A 350 -8.20 -18.91 -0.62
C ALA A 350 -8.29 -20.11 0.34
N GLN A 351 -7.31 -20.27 1.23
CA GLN A 351 -7.27 -21.29 2.28
C GLN A 351 -7.98 -20.89 3.58
N GLY A 352 -8.55 -19.69 3.65
CA GLY A 352 -9.20 -19.17 4.86
C GLY A 352 -8.26 -18.80 6.01
N GLN A 353 -6.96 -18.67 5.72
CA GLN A 353 -5.95 -18.27 6.71
C GLN A 353 -5.87 -16.74 6.87
N LEU A 354 -6.27 -16.01 5.84
CA LEU A 354 -6.30 -14.54 5.80
C LEU A 354 -7.74 -14.08 5.54
N ASP A 355 -8.38 -13.47 6.54
CA ASP A 355 -9.78 -13.04 6.47
C ASP A 355 -9.90 -11.65 5.84
N LEU A 356 -9.85 -11.58 4.51
CA LEU A 356 -10.00 -10.32 3.79
C LEU A 356 -11.46 -9.94 3.54
N ASP A 357 -12.42 -10.86 3.71
CA ASP A 357 -13.83 -10.56 3.53
C ASP A 357 -14.32 -9.54 4.56
N ARG A 358 -13.90 -9.68 5.82
CA ARG A 358 -14.22 -8.72 6.88
C ARG A 358 -13.48 -7.40 6.76
N VAL A 359 -12.34 -7.39 6.07
CA VAL A 359 -11.58 -6.15 5.82
C VAL A 359 -12.35 -5.24 4.87
N VAL A 360 -13.03 -5.79 3.86
CA VAL A 360 -13.90 -5.04 2.93
C VAL A 360 -15.22 -4.72 3.61
N THR A 361 -15.31 -3.55 4.22
CA THR A 361 -16.54 -3.12 4.93
C THR A 361 -17.53 -2.37 4.04
N ARG A 362 -17.09 -1.87 2.88
CA ARG A 362 -17.94 -1.16 1.93
C ARG A 362 -17.44 -1.37 0.51
N VAL A 363 -18.34 -1.73 -0.40
CA VAL A 363 -18.11 -1.74 -1.86
C VAL A 363 -18.84 -0.54 -2.46
N ILE A 364 -18.14 0.25 -3.28
CA ILE A 364 -18.61 1.52 -3.81
C ILE A 364 -18.38 1.62 -5.33
N SER A 365 -19.00 2.60 -5.98
CA SER A 365 -18.70 3.05 -7.34
C SER A 365 -17.61 4.13 -7.37
N LEU A 366 -17.11 4.49 -8.57
CA LEU A 366 -16.16 5.62 -8.74
C LEU A 366 -16.74 6.94 -8.20
N ASP A 367 -18.03 7.20 -8.43
CA ASP A 367 -18.70 8.44 -8.03
C ASP A 367 -18.78 8.62 -6.51
N GLU A 368 -18.63 7.55 -5.73
CA GLU A 368 -18.68 7.58 -4.26
C GLU A 368 -17.28 7.75 -3.62
N THR A 369 -16.23 7.99 -4.42
CA THR A 369 -14.85 8.06 -3.91
C THR A 369 -14.65 9.17 -2.88
N GLU A 370 -15.21 10.38 -3.08
CA GLU A 370 -15.08 11.47 -2.11
C GLU A 370 -15.76 11.14 -0.79
N GLU A 371 -16.96 10.56 -0.82
CA GLU A 371 -17.64 10.13 0.41
C GLU A 371 -16.86 8.99 1.10
N ALA A 372 -16.20 8.12 0.35
CA ALA A 372 -15.34 7.09 0.92
C ALA A 372 -14.11 7.68 1.64
N PHE A 373 -13.51 8.76 1.13
CA PHE A 373 -12.46 9.49 1.84
C PHE A 373 -12.99 10.10 3.15
N HIS A 374 -14.14 10.74 3.13
CA HIS A 374 -14.75 11.30 4.34
C HIS A 374 -15.11 10.22 5.36
N ALA A 375 -15.71 9.09 4.92
CA ALA A 375 -16.01 7.95 5.79
C ALA A 375 -14.75 7.35 6.43
N MET A 376 -13.65 7.30 5.66
CA MET A 376 -12.35 6.84 6.16
C MET A 376 -11.78 7.79 7.22
N GLU A 377 -11.86 9.11 7.02
CA GLU A 377 -11.43 10.12 8.00
C GLU A 377 -12.25 10.08 9.29
N ARG A 378 -13.55 9.84 9.18
CA ARG A 378 -14.44 9.64 10.34
C ARG A 378 -14.29 8.28 11.02
N GLY A 379 -13.48 7.35 10.48
CA GLY A 379 -13.29 6.01 11.03
C GLY A 379 -14.51 5.08 10.87
N GLU A 380 -15.44 5.39 9.99
CA GLU A 380 -16.70 4.65 9.81
C GLU A 380 -16.50 3.32 9.10
N THR A 381 -15.46 3.22 8.26
CA THR A 381 -15.13 2.05 7.45
C THR A 381 -13.74 1.54 7.78
N LEU A 382 -13.53 0.21 7.74
CA LEU A 382 -12.21 -0.35 7.79
C LEU A 382 -11.53 -0.20 6.42
N ARG A 383 -12.16 -0.75 5.36
CA ARG A 383 -11.74 -0.52 3.97
C ARG A 383 -12.96 -0.36 3.07
N SER A 384 -12.94 0.70 2.28
CA SER A 384 -13.82 0.87 1.13
C SER A 384 -13.10 0.37 -0.12
N VAL A 385 -13.84 -0.30 -1.02
CA VAL A 385 -13.30 -0.80 -2.29
C VAL A 385 -14.22 -0.36 -3.44
N ILE A 386 -13.63 0.26 -4.45
CA ILE A 386 -14.31 0.61 -5.69
C ILE A 386 -14.41 -0.67 -6.53
N ARG A 387 -15.63 -1.00 -7.00
CA ARG A 387 -15.88 -2.03 -8.01
C ARG A 387 -16.10 -1.36 -9.37
N LEU A 388 -15.46 -1.91 -10.41
CA LEU A 388 -15.43 -1.38 -11.77
C LEU A 388 -16.06 -2.34 -12.78
#